data_c2c1870cc9aa5ad534508f8f6c27b489
#
_entry.id   c2c1870cc9aa5ad534508f8f6c27b489
#
_cell.length_a   1.000
_cell.length_b   1.000
_cell.length_c   1.000
_cell.angle_alpha   90.00
_cell.angle_beta   90.00
_cell.angle_gamma   90.00
#
_symmetry.space_group_name_H-M   'P 1'
#
loop_
_entity.id
_entity.type
_entity.pdbx_description
1 polymer ?
#
loop_
_entity_poly.entity_id
_entity_poly.type
_entity_poly.pdbx_seq_one_letter_code
_entity_poly.pdbx_strand_id
1 'polypeptide(L)'
;MAHLQEPYQYEDLPTQTSIRVVELLPGHEGNPVSCLLHIVDWSNPLEYEAISYAWGDPSTRAPIACHGKRLEVTQNLHRGLTHLRLQDRSRFLWVDAIW
;
A
#
# COMPACT_ATOMS: atom_id res chain seq x y z
N MET A 1 12.97 -16.09 -7.14
CA MET A 1 11.90 -15.09 -7.08
C MET A 1 10.85 -15.51 -6.06
N ALA A 2 10.46 -14.58 -5.22
CA ALA A 2 9.44 -14.87 -4.24
C ALA A 2 8.08 -15.04 -4.91
N HIS A 3 7.38 -16.10 -4.55
CA HIS A 3 6.02 -16.31 -5.01
C HIS A 3 5.06 -15.70 -4.02
N LEU A 4 4.20 -14.79 -4.48
CA LEU A 4 3.20 -14.15 -3.66
C LEU A 4 1.96 -15.07 -3.58
N GLN A 5 2.14 -16.26 -2.99
CA GLN A 5 1.09 -17.25 -2.92
C GLN A 5 0.14 -17.02 -1.74
N GLU A 6 0.69 -16.61 -0.60
CA GLU A 6 -0.12 -16.32 0.55
C GLU A 6 -0.78 -14.95 0.43
N PRO A 7 -2.10 -14.86 0.60
CA PRO A 7 -2.73 -13.56 0.63
C PRO A 7 -2.35 -12.81 1.91
N TYR A 8 -2.18 -11.51 1.80
CA TYR A 8 -1.98 -10.67 2.95
C TYR A 8 -3.27 -10.58 3.76
N GLN A 9 -3.16 -10.69 5.07
CA GLN A 9 -4.28 -10.52 5.97
C GLN A 9 -4.06 -9.26 6.80
N TYR A 10 -5.06 -8.37 6.78
CA TYR A 10 -4.99 -7.15 7.56
C TYR A 10 -5.02 -7.46 9.05
N GLU A 11 -4.16 -6.76 9.79
CA GLU A 11 -4.26 -6.74 11.23
C GLU A 11 -5.39 -5.81 11.66
N ASP A 12 -6.11 -6.19 12.72
CA ASP A 12 -7.14 -5.32 13.26
C ASP A 12 -6.51 -4.06 13.84
N LEU A 13 -7.20 -2.93 13.66
CA LEU A 13 -6.74 -1.68 14.26
C LEU A 13 -7.01 -1.72 15.77
N PRO A 14 -5.98 -1.50 16.60
CA PRO A 14 -6.11 -1.67 18.05
C PRO A 14 -6.93 -0.60 18.76
N THR A 15 -7.09 0.58 18.16
CA THR A 15 -7.85 1.67 18.75
C THR A 15 -8.65 2.39 17.68
N GLN A 16 -9.60 3.22 18.10
CA GLN A 16 -10.41 4.02 17.18
C GLN A 16 -9.61 5.13 16.50
N THR A 17 -8.45 5.48 17.05
CA THR A 17 -7.57 6.51 16.48
C THR A 17 -6.44 5.92 15.64
N SER A 18 -6.43 4.60 15.47
CA SER A 18 -5.42 3.93 14.67
C SER A 18 -5.75 4.01 13.19
N ILE A 19 -4.72 4.19 12.39
CA ILE A 19 -4.83 4.17 10.93
C ILE A 19 -3.73 3.29 10.35
N ARG A 20 -3.94 2.84 9.12
CA ARG A 20 -2.90 2.11 8.36
C ARG A 20 -2.21 3.08 7.43
N VAL A 21 -0.90 3.14 7.53
CA VAL A 21 -0.06 3.93 6.64
C VAL A 21 0.74 2.97 5.76
N VAL A 22 0.72 3.21 4.47
CA VAL A 22 1.45 2.41 3.50
C VAL A 22 2.86 2.95 3.38
N GLU A 23 3.84 2.11 3.65
CA GLU A 23 5.22 2.40 3.27
C GLU A 23 5.45 1.78 1.90
N LEU A 24 5.43 2.61 0.87
CA LEU A 24 5.66 2.20 -0.52
C LEU A 24 7.16 2.07 -0.71
N LEU A 25 7.63 0.83 -0.88
CA LEU A 25 9.05 0.55 -0.96
C LEU A 25 9.62 1.03 -2.30
N PRO A 26 10.91 1.39 -2.33
CA PRO A 26 11.53 1.87 -3.56
C PRO A 26 11.59 0.77 -4.61
N GLY A 27 11.64 1.18 -5.87
CA GLY A 27 11.77 0.25 -6.99
C GLY A 27 11.78 0.98 -8.30
N HIS A 28 12.19 0.25 -9.33
CA HIS A 28 12.26 0.75 -10.69
C HIS A 28 11.09 0.25 -11.52
N GLU A 29 10.88 0.89 -12.65
CA GLU A 29 9.89 0.43 -13.61
C GLU A 29 10.15 -1.02 -13.97
N GLY A 30 9.09 -1.82 -14.00
CA GLY A 30 9.21 -3.27 -14.25
C GLY A 30 9.34 -4.11 -12.99
N ASN A 31 9.72 -3.53 -11.85
CA ASN A 31 9.71 -4.26 -10.59
C ASN A 31 8.29 -4.36 -10.04
N PRO A 32 7.92 -5.47 -9.39
CA PRO A 32 6.65 -5.55 -8.69
C PRO A 32 6.53 -4.45 -7.63
N VAL A 33 5.34 -3.91 -7.48
CA VAL A 33 5.08 -2.94 -6.41
C VAL A 33 5.10 -3.68 -5.08
N SER A 34 5.83 -3.16 -4.13
CA SER A 34 5.97 -3.74 -2.80
C SER A 34 5.76 -2.69 -1.74
N CYS A 35 5.08 -3.06 -0.67
CA CYS A 35 4.79 -2.15 0.42
C CYS A 35 4.78 -2.86 1.77
N LEU A 36 4.80 -2.05 2.81
CA LEU A 36 4.57 -2.48 4.19
C LEU A 36 3.41 -1.65 4.73
N LEU A 37 2.57 -2.26 5.55
CA LEU A 37 1.50 -1.55 6.23
C LEU A 37 1.89 -1.33 7.68
N HIS A 38 1.79 -0.10 8.14
CA HIS A 38 2.08 0.28 9.51
C HIS A 38 0.80 0.74 10.17
N ILE A 39 0.55 0.25 11.38
CA ILE A 39 -0.56 0.75 12.20
C ILE A 39 -0.01 1.84 13.09
N VAL A 40 -0.51 3.05 12.92
CA VAL A 40 -0.08 4.19 13.71
C VAL A 40 -1.28 4.89 14.32
N ASP A 41 -1.06 5.61 15.42
CA ASP A 41 -2.07 6.49 15.97
C ASP A 41 -2.06 7.77 15.13
N TRP A 42 -3.23 8.23 14.70
CA TRP A 42 -3.30 9.39 13.82
C TRP A 42 -2.76 10.67 14.48
N SER A 43 -2.68 10.71 15.80
CA SER A 43 -2.05 11.81 16.52
C SER A 43 -0.53 11.69 16.58
N ASN A 44 0.02 10.57 16.11
CA ASN A 44 1.46 10.34 16.10
C ASN A 44 2.10 11.19 14.99
N PRO A 45 3.28 11.75 15.22
CA PRO A 45 3.92 12.65 14.25
C PRO A 45 4.52 11.98 13.02
N LEU A 46 4.23 10.72 12.73
CA LEU A 46 4.68 10.10 11.49
C LEU A 46 4.13 10.87 10.29
N GLU A 47 5.03 11.36 9.45
CA GLU A 47 4.63 12.12 8.26
C GLU A 47 4.22 11.17 7.15
N TYR A 48 3.09 11.46 6.53
CA TYR A 48 2.61 10.71 5.38
C TYR A 48 1.79 11.62 4.48
N GLU A 49 1.65 11.22 3.23
CA GLU A 49 0.81 11.92 2.26
C GLU A 49 -0.53 11.21 2.16
N ALA A 50 -1.61 11.97 2.22
CA ALA A 50 -2.95 11.40 2.03
C ALA A 50 -3.27 11.38 0.55
N ILE A 51 -3.60 10.20 0.03
CA ILE A 51 -3.92 9.98 -1.38
C ILE A 51 -5.37 9.55 -1.48
N SER A 52 -6.16 10.33 -2.22
CA SER A 52 -7.55 10.03 -2.44
C SER A 52 -7.86 10.18 -3.93
N TYR A 53 -8.22 9.07 -4.57
CA TYR A 53 -8.54 9.01 -5.98
C TYR A 53 -9.82 8.22 -6.19
N ALA A 54 -10.39 8.37 -7.38
CA ALA A 54 -11.36 7.40 -7.88
C ALA A 54 -10.57 6.17 -8.37
N TRP A 55 -10.65 5.06 -7.62
CA TRP A 55 -9.81 3.89 -7.89
C TRP A 55 -10.37 2.99 -9.00
N GLY A 56 -11.45 3.41 -9.65
CA GLY A 56 -11.98 2.71 -10.81
C GLY A 56 -12.80 1.48 -10.45
N ASP A 57 -12.90 0.56 -11.40
CA ASP A 57 -13.72 -0.63 -11.26
C ASP A 57 -13.11 -1.60 -10.25
N PRO A 58 -13.81 -1.92 -9.15
CA PRO A 58 -13.27 -2.84 -8.15
C PRO A 58 -13.19 -4.29 -8.64
N SER A 59 -13.81 -4.63 -9.76
CA SER A 59 -13.68 -5.98 -10.31
C SER A 59 -12.38 -6.20 -11.06
N THR A 60 -11.66 -5.12 -11.40
CA THR A 60 -10.40 -5.20 -12.11
C THR A 60 -9.25 -5.01 -11.12
N ARG A 61 -8.54 -6.08 -10.85
CA ARG A 61 -7.55 -6.14 -9.78
C ARG A 61 -6.14 -6.42 -10.31
N ALA A 62 -5.16 -5.97 -9.53
CA ALA A 62 -3.76 -6.28 -9.78
C ALA A 62 -3.08 -6.57 -8.43
N PRO A 63 -2.15 -7.53 -8.39
CA PRO A 63 -1.47 -7.86 -7.14
C PRO A 63 -0.31 -6.93 -6.85
N ILE A 64 -0.11 -6.64 -5.56
CA ILE A 64 1.12 -6.03 -5.05
C ILE A 64 1.64 -6.89 -3.92
N ALA A 65 2.91 -6.73 -3.58
CA ALA A 65 3.49 -7.40 -2.44
C ALA A 65 3.27 -6.55 -1.19
N CYS A 66 2.74 -7.16 -0.14
CA CYS A 66 2.54 -6.50 1.14
C CYS A 66 3.12 -7.42 2.22
N HIS A 67 4.21 -6.99 2.86
CA HIS A 67 4.98 -7.82 3.79
C HIS A 67 5.37 -9.17 3.17
N GLY A 68 5.69 -9.17 1.87
CA GLY A 68 6.05 -10.38 1.15
C GLY A 68 4.88 -11.27 0.77
N LYS A 69 3.65 -10.84 1.03
CA LYS A 69 2.42 -11.57 0.70
C LYS A 69 1.64 -10.84 -0.36
N ARG A 70 0.71 -11.53 -1.00
CA ARG A 70 -0.10 -10.94 -2.07
C ARG A 70 -1.24 -10.12 -1.49
N LEU A 71 -1.34 -8.88 -1.94
CA LEU A 71 -2.49 -8.02 -1.69
C LEU A 71 -3.04 -7.57 -3.04
N GLU A 72 -4.31 -7.87 -3.31
CA GLU A 72 -4.93 -7.44 -4.55
C GLU A 72 -5.59 -6.08 -4.36
N VAL A 73 -5.23 -5.16 -5.24
CA VAL A 73 -5.77 -3.79 -5.27
C VAL A 73 -6.40 -3.54 -6.63
N THR A 74 -7.13 -2.45 -6.77
CA THR A 74 -7.66 -2.10 -8.09
C THR A 74 -6.51 -1.79 -9.05
N GLN A 75 -6.76 -1.98 -10.35
CA GLN A 75 -5.72 -1.66 -11.34
C GLN A 75 -5.33 -0.19 -11.31
N ASN A 76 -6.30 0.70 -11.06
CA ASN A 76 -6.00 2.12 -10.98
C ASN A 76 -5.10 2.43 -9.78
N LEU A 77 -5.33 1.80 -8.64
CA LEU A 77 -4.46 1.98 -7.48
C LEU A 77 -3.06 1.43 -7.77
N HIS A 78 -2.98 0.25 -8.38
CA HIS A 78 -1.69 -0.33 -8.76
C HIS A 78 -0.90 0.64 -9.65
N ARG A 79 -1.57 1.21 -10.66
CA ARG A 79 -0.95 2.19 -11.56
C ARG A 79 -0.51 3.43 -10.79
N GLY A 80 -1.37 3.94 -9.91
CA GLY A 80 -1.03 5.09 -9.08
C GLY A 80 0.18 4.84 -8.19
N LEU A 81 0.24 3.69 -7.54
CA LEU A 81 1.39 3.33 -6.71
C LEU A 81 2.66 3.21 -7.52
N THR A 82 2.57 2.68 -8.74
CA THR A 82 3.73 2.61 -9.64
C THR A 82 4.27 4.00 -9.95
N HIS A 83 3.40 4.97 -10.17
CA HIS A 83 3.83 6.35 -10.42
C HIS A 83 4.35 7.05 -9.17
N LEU A 84 3.79 6.75 -8.02
CA LEU A 84 4.20 7.38 -6.77
C LEU A 84 5.50 6.79 -6.21
N ARG A 85 5.85 5.58 -6.63
CA ARG A 85 7.03 4.89 -6.13
C ARG A 85 8.30 5.64 -6.49
N LEU A 86 9.15 5.82 -5.49
CA LEU A 86 10.47 6.41 -5.67
C LEU A 86 11.50 5.31 -5.95
N GLN A 87 12.62 5.66 -6.54
CA GLN A 87 13.65 4.68 -6.87
C GLN A 87 14.64 4.45 -5.74
N ASP A 88 14.81 5.43 -4.88
CA ASP A 88 15.91 5.46 -3.91
C ASP A 88 15.44 5.45 -2.45
N ARG A 89 14.16 5.54 -2.19
CA ARG A 89 13.66 5.57 -0.82
C ARG A 89 12.18 5.19 -0.76
N SER A 90 11.74 4.87 0.44
CA SER A 90 10.33 4.62 0.72
C SER A 90 9.52 5.90 0.71
N ARG A 91 8.24 5.76 0.48
CA ARG A 91 7.28 6.86 0.53
C ARG A 91 6.11 6.44 1.39
N PHE A 92 5.73 7.28 2.34
CA PHE A 92 4.66 6.96 3.28
C PHE A 92 3.36 7.60 2.83
N LEU A 93 2.33 6.77 2.66
CA LEU A 93 1.04 7.18 2.10
C LEU A 93 -0.11 6.68 2.97
N TRP A 94 -1.12 7.51 3.15
CA TRP A 94 -2.42 7.03 3.59
C TRP A 94 -3.31 6.90 2.37
N VAL A 95 -3.81 5.69 2.12
CA VAL A 95 -4.58 5.38 0.93
C VAL A 95 -5.93 4.86 1.38
N ASP A 96 -6.99 5.56 1.02
CA ASP A 96 -8.34 5.23 1.48
C ASP A 96 -8.85 3.87 0.98
N ALA A 97 -8.24 3.32 -0.06
CA ALA A 97 -8.60 2.00 -0.60
C ALA A 97 -7.88 0.83 0.08
N ILE A 98 -6.96 1.09 1.02
CA ILE A 98 -6.13 0.06 1.68
C ILE A 98 -6.33 0.08 3.20
N TRP A 99 -7.44 0.41 3.72
CA TRP A 99 -7.63 0.40 5.17
C TRP A 99 -8.87 -0.35 5.61
#